data_a0a69ba9de6cb89da184bb2cc2998e90
#
_entry.id   a0a69ba9de6cb89da184bb2cc2998e90
#
_cell.length_a   1.000
_cell.length_b   1.000
_cell.length_c   1.000
_cell.angle_alpha   90.00
_cell.angle_beta   90.00
_cell.angle_gamma   90.00
#
_symmetry.space_group_name_H-M   'P 1'
#
loop_
_entity.id
_entity.type
_entity.pdbx_description
1 polymer ?
#
loop_
_entity_poly.entity_id
_entity_poly.type
_entity_poly.pdbx_seq_one_letter_code
_entity_poly.pdbx_strand_id
1 'polypeptide(L)'
;MKHLFAVDFYNCKENKEAITNLKYAHLPYGPVVDSRNALYNFLIKNDYIKIEINDVSTDFTTDKDFDKKLFTKEELNSLKTIKDKFKGYSASELSDWSHSFKGYIDTKNGEIIDYKYAKYLDIDSI
;
A
#
# COMPACT_ATOMS: atom_id res chain seq x y z
N MET A 1 0.64 5.23 0.37
CA MET A 1 0.59 4.09 1.30
C MET A 1 -0.62 3.19 1.16
N LYS A 2 -1.81 3.75 0.91
CA LYS A 2 -3.03 2.92 0.76
C LYS A 2 -2.96 1.98 -0.43
N HIS A 3 -2.40 2.42 -1.56
CA HIS A 3 -2.21 1.57 -2.73
C HIS A 3 -1.25 0.42 -2.44
N LEU A 4 -0.14 0.70 -1.79
CA LEU A 4 0.87 -0.32 -1.48
C LEU A 4 0.31 -1.37 -0.52
N PHE A 5 -0.36 -0.93 0.54
CA PHE A 5 -1.07 -1.81 1.46
C PHE A 5 -2.09 -2.69 0.72
N ALA A 6 -2.92 -2.07 -0.11
CA ALA A 6 -3.97 -2.79 -0.83
C ALA A 6 -3.39 -3.82 -1.79
N VAL A 7 -2.32 -3.49 -2.50
CA VAL A 7 -1.66 -4.42 -3.43
C VAL A 7 -1.13 -5.64 -2.69
N ASP A 8 -0.41 -5.43 -1.60
CA ASP A 8 0.16 -6.52 -0.83
C ASP A 8 -0.91 -7.45 -0.23
N PHE A 9 -1.95 -6.88 0.38
CA PHE A 9 -3.02 -7.67 0.98
C PHE A 9 -3.90 -8.32 -0.08
N TYR A 10 -4.17 -7.64 -1.19
CA TYR A 10 -4.93 -8.22 -2.29
C TYR A 10 -4.18 -9.40 -2.93
N ASN A 11 -2.89 -9.24 -3.21
CA ASN A 11 -2.10 -10.33 -3.78
C ASN A 11 -2.00 -11.51 -2.80
N CYS A 12 -1.88 -11.23 -1.51
CA CYS A 12 -1.88 -12.28 -0.49
C CYS A 12 -3.22 -13.03 -0.46
N LYS A 13 -4.33 -12.32 -0.58
CA LYS A 13 -5.67 -12.93 -0.66
C LYS A 13 -5.82 -13.84 -1.86
N GLU A 14 -5.41 -13.38 -3.03
CA GLU A 14 -5.60 -14.09 -4.30
C GLU A 14 -4.55 -15.18 -4.54
N ASN A 15 -3.30 -14.92 -4.21
CA ASN A 15 -2.16 -15.76 -4.59
C ASN A 15 -1.38 -16.32 -3.38
N LYS A 16 -1.84 -16.10 -2.16
CA LYS A 16 -1.27 -16.60 -0.90
C LYS A 16 0.07 -15.97 -0.51
N GLU A 17 0.53 -14.95 -1.23
CA GLU A 17 1.78 -14.24 -0.97
C GLU A 17 1.62 -12.74 -1.17
N ALA A 18 2.24 -11.93 -0.31
CA ALA A 18 2.37 -10.50 -0.53
C ALA A 18 3.45 -10.25 -1.60
N ILE A 19 3.37 -9.12 -2.30
CA ILE A 19 4.39 -8.75 -3.29
C ILE A 19 5.66 -8.27 -2.61
N THR A 20 5.54 -7.28 -1.71
CA THR A 20 6.70 -6.70 -1.03
C THR A 20 7.02 -7.38 0.28
N ASN A 21 6.05 -8.01 0.89
CA ASN A 21 6.13 -8.61 2.23
C ASN A 21 6.49 -7.58 3.33
N LEU A 22 6.23 -6.31 3.08
CA LEU A 22 6.43 -5.26 4.08
C LEU A 22 5.43 -5.42 5.22
N LYS A 23 5.80 -4.96 6.40
CA LYS A 23 4.91 -4.94 7.57
C LYS A 23 4.14 -3.62 7.57
N TYR A 24 2.84 -3.70 7.82
CA TYR A 24 1.96 -2.54 7.89
C TYR A 24 1.46 -2.35 9.32
N ALA A 25 1.57 -1.14 9.84
CA ALA A 25 1.13 -0.79 11.18
C ALA A 25 -0.23 -0.08 11.14
N HIS A 26 -1.03 -0.32 12.17
CA HIS A 26 -2.28 0.40 12.41
C HIS A 26 -1.96 1.80 12.90
N LEU A 27 -2.15 2.82 12.05
CA LEU A 27 -2.02 4.23 12.42
C LEU A 27 -3.35 4.94 12.25
N PRO A 28 -3.52 6.16 12.79
CA PRO A 28 -4.84 6.83 12.80
C PRO A 28 -5.49 7.03 11.43
N TYR A 29 -4.70 7.19 10.38
CA TYR A 29 -5.23 7.39 9.02
C TYR A 29 -5.26 6.11 8.18
N GLY A 30 -5.04 4.96 8.80
CA GLY A 30 -5.07 3.65 8.15
C GLY A 30 -3.74 2.93 8.21
N PRO A 31 -3.64 1.79 7.51
CA PRO A 31 -2.40 1.02 7.45
C PRO A 31 -1.27 1.79 6.78
N VAL A 32 -0.11 1.78 7.38
CA VAL A 32 1.10 2.44 6.87
C VAL A 32 2.28 1.48 7.06
N VAL A 33 3.20 1.46 6.10
CA VAL A 33 4.42 0.66 6.23
C VAL A 33 5.11 0.98 7.54
N ASP A 34 5.34 -0.03 8.36
CA ASP A 34 6.17 0.10 9.54
C ASP A 34 7.57 0.51 9.10
N SER A 35 8.19 1.46 9.78
CA SER A 35 9.48 2.03 9.35
C SER A 35 9.42 2.77 8.00
N ARG A 36 8.31 3.42 7.68
CA ARG A 36 8.14 4.16 6.41
C ARG A 36 9.24 5.19 6.14
N ASN A 37 9.73 5.86 7.19
CA ASN A 37 10.79 6.86 7.03
C ASN A 37 12.10 6.23 6.57
N ALA A 38 12.43 5.05 7.09
CA ALA A 38 13.61 4.31 6.65
C ALA A 38 13.46 3.87 5.18
N LEU A 39 12.28 3.44 4.78
CA LEU A 39 11.98 3.07 3.40
C LEU A 39 12.15 4.28 2.47
N TYR A 40 11.54 5.42 2.79
CA TYR A 40 11.66 6.63 1.99
C TYR A 40 13.10 7.11 1.90
N ASN A 41 13.82 7.12 3.01
CA ASN A 41 15.23 7.52 3.02
C ASN A 41 16.09 6.62 2.14
N PHE A 42 15.85 5.31 2.18
CA PHE A 42 16.54 4.36 1.30
C PHE A 42 16.25 4.66 -0.17
N LEU A 43 14.98 4.85 -0.53
CA LEU A 43 14.58 5.08 -1.93
C LEU A 43 15.15 6.41 -2.45
N ILE A 44 15.17 7.45 -1.63
CA ILE A 44 15.71 8.77 -2.01
C ILE A 44 17.23 8.69 -2.15
N LYS A 45 17.91 8.11 -1.17
CA LYS A 45 19.38 7.98 -1.17
C LYS A 45 19.90 7.23 -2.39
N ASN A 46 19.14 6.25 -2.87
CA ASN A 46 19.50 5.43 -4.03
C ASN A 46 18.88 5.93 -5.34
N ASP A 47 18.36 7.14 -5.36
CA ASP A 47 17.77 7.80 -6.55
C ASP A 47 16.58 7.05 -7.18
N TYR A 48 15.88 6.21 -6.41
CA TYR A 48 14.68 5.55 -6.89
C TYR A 48 13.48 6.49 -6.95
N ILE A 49 13.40 7.44 -6.01
CA ILE A 49 12.35 8.45 -5.96
C ILE A 49 12.94 9.82 -5.63
N LYS A 50 12.19 10.87 -5.96
CA LYS A 50 12.52 12.25 -5.64
C LYS A 50 11.40 12.84 -4.78
N ILE A 51 11.76 13.78 -3.89
CA ILE A 51 10.79 14.51 -3.08
C ILE A 51 10.60 15.90 -3.68
N GLU A 52 9.34 16.29 -3.87
CA GLU A 52 8.94 17.67 -4.17
C GLU A 52 8.08 18.17 -3.01
N ILE A 53 8.53 19.23 -2.35
CA ILE A 53 7.81 19.83 -1.22
C ILE A 53 7.21 21.15 -1.70
N ASN A 54 5.90 21.31 -1.49
CA ASN A 54 5.20 22.55 -1.78
C ASN A 54 4.31 22.95 -0.58
N ASP A 55 3.57 24.05 -0.70
CA ASP A 55 2.80 24.60 0.42
C ASP A 55 1.67 23.71 0.91
N VAL A 56 1.22 22.74 0.11
CA VAL A 56 0.05 21.90 0.42
C VAL A 56 0.38 20.42 0.55
N SER A 57 1.51 19.95 -0.01
CA SER A 57 1.83 18.53 0.00
C SER A 57 3.32 18.27 -0.12
N THR A 58 3.71 17.03 0.24
CA THR A 58 5.00 16.45 -0.09
C THR A 58 4.76 15.38 -1.13
N ASP A 59 5.31 15.57 -2.33
CA ASP A 59 5.09 14.65 -3.43
C ASP A 59 6.34 13.79 -3.67
N PHE A 60 6.10 12.51 -3.94
CA PHE A 60 7.15 11.58 -4.32
C PHE A 60 7.02 11.28 -5.80
N THR A 61 8.10 11.47 -6.55
CA THR A 61 8.14 11.22 -7.98
C THR A 61 9.29 10.29 -8.34
N THR A 62 9.24 9.67 -9.51
CA THR A 62 10.31 8.84 -10.01
C THR A 62 10.47 9.02 -11.52
N ASP A 63 11.72 8.99 -12.00
CA ASP A 63 12.06 8.91 -13.41
C ASP A 63 12.52 7.49 -13.81
N LYS A 64 12.44 6.52 -12.89
CA LYS A 64 12.76 5.12 -13.19
C LYS A 64 11.59 4.45 -13.89
N ASP A 65 11.90 3.68 -14.92
CA ASP A 65 10.90 2.88 -15.62
C ASP A 65 10.47 1.67 -14.77
N PHE A 66 9.20 1.31 -14.93
CA PHE A 66 8.65 0.12 -14.32
C PHE A 66 9.14 -1.12 -15.05
N ASP A 67 9.89 -1.99 -14.36
CA ASP A 67 10.40 -3.23 -14.94
C ASP A 67 9.44 -4.39 -14.65
N LYS A 68 8.63 -4.74 -15.65
CA LYS A 68 7.66 -5.83 -15.56
C LYS A 68 8.30 -7.19 -15.31
N LYS A 69 9.58 -7.36 -15.67
CA LYS A 69 10.29 -8.64 -15.50
C LYS A 69 10.54 -9.00 -14.04
N LEU A 70 10.46 -8.03 -13.15
CA LEU A 70 10.65 -8.25 -11.71
C LEU A 70 9.43 -8.87 -11.03
N PHE A 71 8.31 -8.99 -11.74
CA PHE A 71 7.03 -9.43 -11.18
C PHE A 71 6.50 -10.66 -11.91
N THR A 72 5.79 -11.52 -11.15
CA THR A 72 5.04 -12.63 -11.77
C THR A 72 3.81 -12.07 -12.49
N LYS A 73 3.19 -12.89 -13.34
CA LYS A 73 1.95 -12.54 -14.04
C LYS A 73 0.83 -12.24 -13.04
N GLU A 74 0.74 -13.01 -11.97
CA GLU A 74 -0.25 -12.86 -10.91
C GLU A 74 -0.03 -11.55 -10.15
N GLU A 75 1.21 -11.21 -9.85
CA GLU A 75 1.57 -9.95 -9.20
C GLU A 75 1.22 -8.74 -10.07
N LEU A 76 1.53 -8.81 -11.38
CA LEU A 76 1.17 -7.76 -12.33
C LEU A 76 -0.35 -7.56 -12.41
N ASN A 77 -1.11 -8.66 -12.36
CA ASN A 77 -2.58 -8.59 -12.33
C ASN A 77 -3.09 -7.90 -11.06
N SER A 78 -2.50 -8.19 -9.91
CA SER A 78 -2.85 -7.53 -8.64
C SER A 78 -2.56 -6.04 -8.68
N LEU A 79 -1.38 -5.66 -9.20
CA LEU A 79 -1.01 -4.24 -9.37
C LEU A 79 -2.01 -3.51 -10.25
N LYS A 80 -2.38 -4.10 -11.38
CA LYS A 80 -3.35 -3.51 -12.31
C LYS A 80 -4.72 -3.39 -11.68
N THR A 81 -5.19 -4.44 -11.01
CA THR A 81 -6.52 -4.48 -10.38
C THR A 81 -6.67 -3.36 -9.36
N ILE A 82 -5.68 -3.20 -8.48
CA ILE A 82 -5.72 -2.15 -7.45
C ILE A 82 -5.61 -0.76 -8.09
N LYS A 83 -4.71 -0.59 -9.06
CA LYS A 83 -4.58 0.68 -9.78
C LYS A 83 -5.90 1.10 -10.41
N ASP A 84 -6.56 0.19 -11.12
CA ASP A 84 -7.82 0.47 -11.82
C ASP A 84 -8.96 0.72 -10.82
N LYS A 85 -9.01 -0.05 -9.74
CA LYS A 85 -10.06 0.07 -8.73
C LYS A 85 -9.95 1.37 -7.94
N PHE A 86 -8.74 1.80 -7.62
CA PHE A 86 -8.52 3.00 -6.80
C PHE A 86 -8.50 4.29 -7.62
N LYS A 87 -8.52 4.17 -8.93
CA LYS A 87 -8.54 5.33 -9.82
C LYS A 87 -9.80 6.17 -9.56
N GLY A 88 -9.60 7.46 -9.32
CA GLY A 88 -10.71 8.38 -9.06
C GLY A 88 -11.13 8.50 -7.60
N TYR A 89 -10.58 7.71 -6.70
CA TYR A 89 -10.85 7.85 -5.27
C TYR A 89 -9.84 8.80 -4.63
N SER A 90 -10.32 9.66 -3.74
CA SER A 90 -9.47 10.58 -2.98
C SER A 90 -8.72 9.85 -1.87
N ALA A 91 -7.67 10.50 -1.34
CA ALA A 91 -6.95 9.97 -0.17
C ALA A 91 -7.89 9.78 1.03
N SER A 92 -8.85 10.71 1.22
CA SER A 92 -9.84 10.61 2.29
C SER A 92 -10.75 9.38 2.13
N GLU A 93 -11.23 9.15 0.91
CA GLU A 93 -12.09 7.99 0.61
C GLU A 93 -11.34 6.67 0.83
N LEU A 94 -10.08 6.60 0.41
CA LEU A 94 -9.26 5.40 0.63
C LEU A 94 -8.92 5.21 2.12
N SER A 95 -8.73 6.30 2.85
CA SER A 95 -8.54 6.23 4.31
C SER A 95 -9.79 5.65 4.99
N ASP A 96 -10.96 6.16 4.65
CA ASP A 96 -12.22 5.67 5.20
C ASP A 96 -12.43 4.19 4.88
N TRP A 97 -12.17 3.80 3.64
CA TRP A 97 -12.23 2.40 3.23
C TRP A 97 -11.29 1.53 4.07
N SER A 98 -10.05 1.97 4.25
CA SER A 98 -9.06 1.19 5.01
C SER A 98 -9.45 1.01 6.47
N HIS A 99 -10.19 1.96 7.06
CA HIS A 99 -10.71 1.85 8.42
C HIS A 99 -11.79 0.79 8.59
N SER A 100 -12.43 0.36 7.50
CA SER A 100 -13.43 -0.72 7.52
C SER A 100 -12.82 -2.11 7.40
N PHE A 101 -11.53 -2.19 7.08
CA PHE A 101 -10.83 -3.46 6.94
C PHE A 101 -10.71 -4.16 8.30
N LYS A 102 -11.09 -5.45 8.34
CA LYS A 102 -11.11 -6.23 9.58
C LYS A 102 -9.76 -6.23 10.29
N GLY A 103 -8.66 -6.36 9.55
CA GLY A 103 -7.32 -6.33 10.13
C GLY A 103 -7.01 -5.00 10.82
N TYR A 104 -7.55 -3.91 10.31
CA TYR A 104 -7.44 -2.61 10.97
C TYR A 104 -8.32 -2.55 12.23
N ILE A 105 -9.57 -3.00 12.12
CA ILE A 105 -10.52 -2.96 13.25
C ILE A 105 -10.03 -3.81 14.42
N ASP A 106 -9.46 -4.97 14.15
CA ASP A 106 -9.05 -5.94 15.17
C ASP A 106 -7.70 -5.61 15.80
N THR A 107 -6.99 -4.59 15.32
CA THR A 107 -5.70 -4.17 15.87
C THR A 107 -5.81 -2.83 16.57
N LYS A 108 -4.85 -2.52 17.43
CA LYS A 108 -4.73 -1.25 18.13
C LYS A 108 -3.67 -0.38 17.49
N ASN A 109 -3.73 0.94 17.76
CA ASN A 109 -2.76 1.89 17.25
C ASN A 109 -1.31 1.42 17.52
N GLY A 110 -0.50 1.39 16.48
CA GLY A 110 0.89 0.95 16.53
C GLY A 110 1.12 -0.54 16.32
N GLU A 111 0.08 -1.37 16.38
CA GLU A 111 0.24 -2.81 16.15
C GLU A 111 0.42 -3.13 14.67
N ILE A 112 1.15 -4.21 14.40
CA ILE A 112 1.32 -4.72 13.03
C ILE A 112 0.07 -5.50 12.63
N ILE A 113 -0.42 -5.25 11.43
CA ILE A 113 -1.55 -5.95 10.85
C ILE A 113 -1.03 -7.21 10.14
N ASP A 114 -1.36 -8.37 10.68
CA ASP A 114 -0.92 -9.66 10.14
C ASP A 114 -1.56 -9.94 8.78
N TYR A 115 -0.80 -10.52 7.86
CA TYR A 115 -1.33 -10.91 6.55
C TYR A 115 -2.44 -11.96 6.60
N LYS A 116 -2.63 -12.64 7.74
CA LYS A 116 -3.78 -13.54 7.92
C LYS A 116 -5.12 -12.85 7.69
N TYR A 117 -5.16 -11.51 7.85
CA TYR A 117 -6.38 -10.73 7.59
C TYR A 117 -6.64 -10.49 6.11
N ALA A 118 -5.72 -10.84 5.22
CA ALA A 118 -5.88 -10.61 3.77
C ALA A 118 -7.19 -11.20 3.22
N LYS A 119 -7.61 -12.34 3.73
CA LYS A 119 -8.85 -13.00 3.32
C LYS A 119 -10.10 -12.14 3.54
N TYR A 120 -10.03 -11.15 4.40
CA TYR A 120 -11.15 -10.23 4.69
C TYR A 120 -11.09 -8.95 3.86
N LEU A 121 -10.08 -8.78 3.02
CA LEU A 121 -9.96 -7.58 2.19
C LEU A 121 -11.09 -7.56 1.16
N ASP A 122 -11.82 -6.45 1.10
CA ASP A 122 -12.89 -6.23 0.13
C ASP A 122 -12.66 -4.92 -0.60
N ILE A 123 -12.08 -5.03 -1.80
CA ILE A 123 -11.80 -3.86 -2.64
C ILE A 123 -13.06 -3.32 -3.34
N ASP A 124 -14.16 -4.07 -3.30
CA ASP A 124 -15.42 -3.65 -3.91
C ASP A 124 -16.30 -2.86 -2.94
N SER A 125 -15.90 -2.75 -1.68
CA SER A 125 -16.66 -2.02 -0.66
C SER A 125 -16.36 -0.51 -0.60
N ILE A 126 -15.52 0.00 -1.49
CA ILE A 126 -15.16 1.42 -1.53
C ILE A 126 -16.39 2.25 -1.93
#